data_8866dc767c4f1467cc5a5b8d135acd34
#
_entry.id   8866dc767c4f1467cc5a5b8d135acd34
#
_cell.length_a   1.000
_cell.length_b   1.000
_cell.length_c   1.000
_cell.angle_alpha   90.00
_cell.angle_beta   90.00
_cell.angle_gamma   90.00
#
_symmetry.space_group_name_H-M   'P 1'
#
loop_
_entity.id
_entity.type
_entity.pdbx_description
1 polymer ?
#
loop_
_entity_poly.entity_id
_entity_poly.type
_entity_poly.pdbx_seq_one_letter_code
_entity_poly.pdbx_strand_id
1 'polypeptide(L)'
;KQIHVSFMLTTPLVMSFLLAMPLIILTLYTKDFMPMASICVMAGLFQLHRSVALPLEYVSLAHGHSWMFLILECIYNVLVIASVHILYNIWGLAGIGIALSFVGVSNTILLSIVNYYFYGIRISNSNIGMILAGSCMVTVIIMLCSTDNLLLRFGIGVPLTLLTAVYSLRI
;
A
#
# COMPACT_ATOMS: atom_id res chain seq x y z
N LYS A 1 15.52 -10.09 3.84
CA LYS A 1 15.23 -9.70 5.23
C LYS A 1 14.60 -8.32 5.32
N GLN A 2 15.17 -7.28 4.67
CA GLN A 2 14.68 -5.90 4.76
C GLN A 2 13.22 -5.76 4.27
N ILE A 3 12.88 -6.32 3.11
CA ILE A 3 11.50 -6.34 2.59
C ILE A 3 10.55 -6.97 3.60
N HIS A 4 10.94 -8.09 4.19
CA HIS A 4 10.13 -8.80 5.18
C HIS A 4 9.84 -7.93 6.41
N VAL A 5 10.86 -7.32 6.98
CA VAL A 5 10.72 -6.46 8.17
C VAL A 5 9.89 -5.22 7.86
N SER A 6 10.19 -4.51 6.75
CA SER A 6 9.43 -3.32 6.35
C SER A 6 7.95 -3.63 6.14
N PHE A 7 7.64 -4.71 5.43
CA PHE A 7 6.27 -5.10 5.14
C PHE A 7 5.50 -5.49 6.41
N MET A 8 6.12 -6.29 7.27
CA MET A 8 5.51 -6.75 8.53
C MET A 8 5.20 -5.62 9.49
N LEU A 9 6.10 -4.62 9.59
CA LEU A 9 5.85 -3.43 10.41
C LEU A 9 4.78 -2.52 9.81
N THR A 10 4.78 -2.36 8.49
CA THR A 10 3.85 -1.46 7.81
C THR A 10 2.42 -2.01 7.78
N THR A 11 2.24 -3.33 7.68
CA THR A 11 0.91 -3.95 7.58
C THR A 11 -0.01 -3.60 8.75
N PRO A 12 0.35 -3.83 10.04
CA PRO A 12 -0.53 -3.50 11.17
C PRO A 12 -0.72 -1.98 11.32
N LEU A 13 0.29 -1.17 10.97
CA LEU A 13 0.18 0.29 10.98
C LEU A 13 -0.85 0.79 9.97
N VAL A 14 -0.78 0.31 8.74
CA VAL A 14 -1.76 0.65 7.70
C VAL A 14 -3.16 0.20 8.11
N MET A 15 -3.32 -1.02 8.59
CA MET A 15 -4.62 -1.54 9.03
C MET A 15 -5.23 -0.72 10.16
N SER A 16 -4.46 -0.38 11.20
CA SER A 16 -4.94 0.45 12.32
C SER A 16 -5.30 1.86 11.87
N PHE A 17 -4.50 2.45 10.97
CA PHE A 17 -4.79 3.76 10.39
C PHE A 17 -6.10 3.75 9.58
N LEU A 18 -6.32 2.72 8.75
CA LEU A 18 -7.55 2.58 7.96
C LEU A 18 -8.80 2.45 8.83
N LEU A 19 -8.71 1.70 9.93
CA LEU A 19 -9.81 1.56 10.88
C LEU A 19 -10.11 2.87 11.62
N ALA A 20 -9.07 3.62 11.99
CA ALA A 20 -9.19 4.89 12.68
C ALA A 20 -9.61 6.05 11.76
N MET A 21 -9.50 5.89 10.44
CA MET A 21 -9.65 6.98 9.47
C MET A 21 -10.97 7.79 9.59
N PRO A 22 -12.17 7.19 9.74
CA PRO A 22 -13.38 8.00 9.89
C PRO A 22 -13.39 8.78 11.21
N LEU A 23 -12.82 8.19 12.26
CA LEU A 23 -12.73 8.84 13.56
C LEU A 23 -11.77 10.04 13.49
N ILE A 24 -10.66 9.90 12.77
CA ILE A 24 -9.70 10.98 12.49
C ILE A 24 -10.38 12.12 11.72
N ILE A 25 -11.15 11.81 10.67
CA ILE A 25 -11.84 12.82 9.87
C ILE A 25 -12.90 13.53 10.71
N LEU A 26 -13.69 12.81 11.49
CA LEU A 26 -14.74 13.40 12.33
C LEU A 26 -14.18 14.27 13.46
N THR A 27 -12.98 13.98 13.98
CA THR A 27 -12.36 14.75 15.07
C THR A 27 -11.55 15.94 14.56
N LEU A 28 -10.87 15.82 13.42
CA LEU A 28 -9.99 16.86 12.89
C LEU A 28 -10.63 17.72 11.81
N TYR A 29 -11.66 17.20 11.13
CA TYR A 29 -12.31 17.85 10.00
C TYR A 29 -13.84 17.87 10.17
N THR A 30 -14.52 18.62 9.31
CA THR A 30 -15.99 18.66 9.23
C THR A 30 -16.53 17.45 8.48
N LYS A 31 -17.84 17.18 8.62
CA LYS A 31 -18.53 16.08 7.93
C LYS A 31 -18.43 16.17 6.40
N ASP A 32 -18.18 17.36 5.86
CA ASP A 32 -18.03 17.60 4.41
C ASP A 32 -16.81 16.89 3.82
N PHE A 33 -15.83 16.54 4.65
CA PHE A 33 -14.63 15.80 4.24
C PHE A 33 -14.78 14.27 4.29
N MET A 34 -15.95 13.75 4.67
CA MET A 34 -16.22 12.31 4.67
C MET A 34 -15.95 11.59 3.33
N PRO A 35 -16.23 12.19 2.16
CA PRO A 35 -15.86 11.56 0.87
C PRO A 35 -14.37 11.31 0.71
N MET A 36 -13.50 12.08 1.38
CA MET A 36 -12.06 11.85 1.36
C MET A 36 -11.63 10.60 2.11
N ALA A 37 -12.46 10.09 3.03
CA ALA A 37 -12.19 8.85 3.76
C ALA A 37 -12.01 7.68 2.78
N SER A 38 -12.81 7.60 1.74
CA SER A 38 -12.73 6.54 0.73
C SER A 38 -11.41 6.56 -0.02
N ILE A 39 -10.89 7.74 -0.37
CA ILE A 39 -9.60 7.90 -1.02
C ILE A 39 -8.46 7.41 -0.11
N CYS A 40 -8.47 7.87 1.15
CA CYS A 40 -7.46 7.50 2.13
C CYS A 40 -7.46 6.01 2.44
N VAL A 41 -8.65 5.41 2.50
CA VAL A 41 -8.81 3.97 2.71
C VAL A 41 -8.24 3.18 1.52
N MET A 42 -8.54 3.59 0.28
CA MET A 42 -7.98 2.95 -0.92
C MET A 42 -6.47 3.19 -1.05
N ALA A 43 -5.95 4.35 -0.64
CA ALA A 43 -4.52 4.64 -0.62
C ALA A 43 -3.72 3.78 0.37
N GLY A 44 -4.39 3.10 1.31
CA GLY A 44 -3.75 2.16 2.24
C GLY A 44 -3.06 0.99 1.52
N LEU A 45 -3.65 0.47 0.45
CA LEU A 45 -3.03 -0.57 -0.36
C LEU A 45 -1.76 -0.06 -1.07
N PHE A 46 -1.79 1.17 -1.57
CA PHE A 46 -0.62 1.85 -2.12
C PHE A 46 0.52 1.92 -1.10
N GLN A 47 0.24 2.36 0.13
CA GLN A 47 1.25 2.48 1.18
C GLN A 47 1.86 1.12 1.55
N LEU A 48 1.06 0.06 1.55
CA LEU A 48 1.56 -1.29 1.77
C LEU A 48 2.55 -1.71 0.69
N HIS A 49 2.20 -1.51 -0.59
CA HIS A 49 3.10 -1.84 -1.70
C HIS A 49 4.33 -0.93 -1.74
N ARG A 50 4.21 0.34 -1.34
CA ARG A 50 5.35 1.26 -1.23
C ARG A 50 6.40 0.77 -0.23
N SER A 51 5.99 0.11 0.86
CA SER A 51 6.92 -0.48 1.84
C SER A 51 7.77 -1.62 1.27
N VAL A 52 7.28 -2.30 0.22
CA VAL A 52 8.05 -3.32 -0.53
C VAL A 52 8.90 -2.67 -1.61
N ALA A 53 8.36 -1.65 -2.28
CA ALA A 53 9.02 -0.97 -3.39
C ALA A 53 10.29 -0.24 -2.94
N LEU A 54 10.24 0.48 -1.82
CA LEU A 54 11.36 1.26 -1.30
C LEU A 54 12.68 0.47 -1.17
N PRO A 55 12.72 -0.71 -0.49
CA PRO A 55 13.95 -1.49 -0.45
C PRO A 55 14.44 -1.95 -1.83
N LEU A 56 13.53 -2.19 -2.77
CA LEU A 56 13.86 -2.60 -4.14
C LEU A 56 14.45 -1.44 -4.96
N GLU A 57 13.96 -0.23 -4.77
CA GLU A 57 14.49 0.99 -5.39
C GLU A 57 15.93 1.27 -4.96
N TYR A 58 16.23 1.10 -3.68
CA TYR A 58 17.58 1.32 -3.14
C TYR A 58 18.62 0.29 -3.59
N VAL A 59 18.23 -0.83 -4.17
CA VAL A 59 19.17 -1.81 -4.74
C VAL A 59 20.04 -1.18 -5.83
N SER A 60 19.46 -0.38 -6.73
CA SER A 60 20.19 0.29 -7.80
C SER A 60 21.19 1.29 -7.26
N LEU A 61 20.85 2.03 -6.20
CA LEU A 61 21.77 2.94 -5.52
C LEU A 61 22.92 2.19 -4.82
N ALA A 62 22.60 1.08 -4.16
CA ALA A 62 23.60 0.24 -3.49
C ALA A 62 24.64 -0.35 -4.44
N HIS A 63 24.26 -0.58 -5.72
CA HIS A 63 25.15 -1.02 -6.78
C HIS A 63 25.87 0.15 -7.51
N GLY A 64 25.68 1.39 -7.06
CA GLY A 64 26.27 2.57 -7.68
C GLY A 64 25.61 3.05 -8.97
N HIS A 65 24.47 2.47 -9.34
CA HIS A 65 23.72 2.81 -10.55
C HIS A 65 22.67 3.91 -10.31
N SER A 66 23.14 5.10 -9.87
CA SER A 66 22.25 6.24 -9.56
C SER A 66 21.38 6.67 -10.74
N TRP A 67 21.88 6.52 -11.97
CA TRP A 67 21.12 6.83 -13.18
C TRP A 67 19.90 5.91 -13.36
N MET A 68 20.08 4.62 -13.06
CA MET A 68 18.99 3.64 -13.12
C MET A 68 17.90 3.97 -12.09
N PHE A 69 18.29 4.35 -10.89
CA PHE A 69 17.34 4.82 -9.86
C PHE A 69 16.53 6.03 -10.35
N LEU A 70 17.20 7.02 -10.97
CA LEU A 70 16.53 8.21 -11.49
C LEU A 70 15.51 7.87 -12.59
N ILE A 71 15.86 6.97 -13.51
CA ILE A 71 14.95 6.52 -14.56
C ILE A 71 13.72 5.84 -13.96
N LEU A 72 13.91 4.94 -13.00
CA LEU A 72 12.81 4.22 -12.35
C LEU A 72 11.88 5.18 -11.62
N GLU A 73 12.44 6.18 -10.93
CA GLU A 73 11.65 7.22 -10.25
C GLU A 73 10.88 8.10 -11.25
N CYS A 74 11.47 8.44 -12.39
CA CYS A 74 10.77 9.16 -13.46
C CYS A 74 9.60 8.33 -14.02
N ILE A 75 9.81 7.04 -14.29
CA ILE A 75 8.75 6.14 -14.78
C ILE A 75 7.62 6.04 -13.74
N TYR A 76 7.96 5.88 -12.46
CA TYR A 76 6.99 5.85 -11.38
C TYR A 76 6.14 7.13 -11.32
N ASN A 77 6.77 8.31 -11.37
CA ASN A 77 6.07 9.59 -11.32
C ASN A 77 5.14 9.79 -12.52
N VAL A 78 5.58 9.41 -13.72
CA VAL A 78 4.74 9.43 -14.93
C VAL A 78 3.54 8.50 -14.78
N LEU A 79 3.75 7.30 -14.25
CA LEU A 79 2.66 6.34 -13.97
C LEU A 79 1.64 6.91 -12.97
N VAL A 80 2.10 7.56 -11.89
CA VAL A 80 1.20 8.21 -10.92
C VAL A 80 0.35 9.27 -11.60
N ILE A 81 0.97 10.21 -12.31
CA ILE A 81 0.27 11.34 -12.95
C ILE A 81 -0.73 10.83 -13.98
N ALA A 82 -0.30 9.91 -14.86
CA ALA A 82 -1.16 9.35 -15.91
C ALA A 82 -2.35 8.58 -15.32
N SER A 83 -2.09 7.70 -14.34
CA SER A 83 -3.14 6.88 -13.71
C SER A 83 -4.15 7.76 -12.96
N VAL A 84 -3.68 8.73 -12.18
CA VAL A 84 -4.56 9.64 -11.45
C VAL A 84 -5.40 10.46 -12.42
N HIS A 85 -4.79 11.01 -13.48
CA HIS A 85 -5.52 11.80 -14.45
C HIS A 85 -6.61 11.00 -15.17
N ILE A 86 -6.28 9.79 -15.63
CA ILE A 86 -7.23 8.92 -16.35
C ILE A 86 -8.37 8.47 -15.43
N LEU A 87 -8.06 7.94 -14.24
CA LEU A 87 -9.05 7.38 -13.36
C LEU A 87 -9.90 8.45 -12.67
N TYR A 88 -9.35 9.64 -12.44
CA TYR A 88 -10.12 10.78 -11.96
C TYR A 88 -11.20 11.21 -12.97
N ASN A 89 -10.89 11.23 -14.26
CA ASN A 89 -11.85 11.59 -15.29
C ASN A 89 -13.00 10.56 -15.43
N ILE A 90 -12.76 9.28 -15.06
CA ILE A 90 -13.76 8.21 -15.16
C ILE A 90 -14.62 8.10 -13.89
N TRP A 91 -13.99 8.13 -12.71
CA TRP A 91 -14.63 7.84 -11.42
C TRP A 91 -14.54 8.99 -10.40
N GLY A 92 -14.09 10.17 -10.81
CA GLY A 92 -13.97 11.33 -9.94
C GLY A 92 -13.00 11.06 -8.78
N LEU A 93 -13.36 11.51 -7.59
CA LEU A 93 -12.55 11.38 -6.38
C LEU A 93 -12.19 9.92 -6.03
N ALA A 94 -13.11 8.98 -6.19
CA ALA A 94 -12.82 7.56 -5.93
C ALA A 94 -11.75 7.00 -6.88
N GLY A 95 -11.68 7.53 -8.11
CA GLY A 95 -10.66 7.18 -9.09
C GLY A 95 -9.24 7.45 -8.63
N ILE A 96 -9.02 8.47 -7.81
CA ILE A 96 -7.68 8.77 -7.24
C ILE A 96 -7.19 7.63 -6.35
N GLY A 97 -8.05 7.13 -5.46
CA GLY A 97 -7.69 6.02 -4.56
C GLY A 97 -7.38 4.73 -5.32
N ILE A 98 -8.19 4.43 -6.35
CA ILE A 98 -7.97 3.27 -7.23
C ILE A 98 -6.67 3.44 -8.03
N ALA A 99 -6.40 4.65 -8.55
CA ALA A 99 -5.16 4.96 -9.27
C ALA A 99 -3.92 4.70 -8.41
N LEU A 100 -3.91 5.21 -7.18
CA LEU A 100 -2.81 5.01 -6.25
C LEU A 100 -2.59 3.52 -5.94
N SER A 101 -3.66 2.77 -5.68
CA SER A 101 -3.58 1.33 -5.44
C SER A 101 -2.99 0.59 -6.66
N PHE A 102 -3.46 0.91 -7.86
CA PHE A 102 -2.96 0.35 -9.11
C PHE A 102 -1.47 0.65 -9.32
N VAL A 103 -1.07 1.91 -9.11
CA VAL A 103 0.34 2.32 -9.25
C VAL A 103 1.23 1.62 -8.23
N GLY A 104 0.79 1.48 -6.98
CA GLY A 104 1.54 0.77 -5.94
C GLY A 104 1.88 -0.67 -6.34
N VAL A 105 0.87 -1.40 -6.82
CA VAL A 105 1.04 -2.79 -7.31
C VAL A 105 1.95 -2.83 -8.54
N SER A 106 1.68 -1.97 -9.54
CA SER A 106 2.44 -1.91 -10.79
C SER A 106 3.92 -1.58 -10.56
N ASN A 107 4.21 -0.61 -9.67
CA ASN A 107 5.57 -0.25 -9.31
C ASN A 107 6.32 -1.40 -8.63
N THR A 108 5.66 -2.12 -7.71
CA THR A 108 6.26 -3.29 -7.05
C THR A 108 6.63 -4.38 -8.05
N ILE A 109 5.76 -4.63 -9.03
CA ILE A 109 6.01 -5.61 -10.10
C ILE A 109 7.16 -5.13 -10.99
N LEU A 110 7.15 -3.86 -11.44
CA LEU A 110 8.19 -3.28 -12.27
C LEU A 110 9.57 -3.40 -11.60
N LEU A 111 9.67 -2.98 -10.34
CA LEU A 111 10.92 -3.05 -9.58
C LEU A 111 11.39 -4.49 -9.37
N SER A 112 10.48 -5.42 -9.16
CA SER A 112 10.80 -6.84 -9.02
C SER A 112 11.40 -7.39 -10.30
N ILE A 113 10.84 -7.04 -11.45
CA ILE A 113 11.33 -7.43 -12.77
C ILE A 113 12.71 -6.82 -13.04
N VAL A 114 12.86 -5.51 -12.82
CA VAL A 114 14.13 -4.81 -13.05
C VAL A 114 15.24 -5.37 -12.17
N ASN A 115 14.97 -5.57 -10.87
CA ASN A 115 15.96 -6.14 -9.95
C ASN A 115 16.35 -7.58 -10.33
N TYR A 116 15.40 -8.35 -10.86
CA TYR A 116 15.68 -9.70 -11.34
C TYR A 116 16.61 -9.68 -12.57
N TYR A 117 16.31 -8.86 -13.59
CA TYR A 117 17.07 -8.83 -14.84
C TYR A 117 18.45 -8.17 -14.70
N PHE A 118 18.56 -7.07 -13.96
CA PHE A 118 19.81 -6.29 -13.88
C PHE A 118 20.71 -6.72 -12.73
N TYR A 119 20.16 -7.19 -11.62
CA TYR A 119 20.92 -7.52 -10.42
C TYR A 119 20.83 -9.00 -10.01
N GLY A 120 20.04 -9.81 -10.73
CA GLY A 120 19.85 -11.22 -10.39
C GLY A 120 19.14 -11.45 -9.06
N ILE A 121 18.56 -10.41 -8.47
CA ILE A 121 17.91 -10.48 -7.15
C ILE A 121 16.48 -10.98 -7.32
N ARG A 122 16.20 -12.15 -6.73
CA ARG A 122 14.85 -12.73 -6.71
C ARG A 122 14.18 -12.45 -5.36
N ILE A 123 12.92 -12.05 -5.42
CA ILE A 123 12.08 -12.03 -4.22
C ILE A 123 11.79 -13.50 -3.87
N SER A 124 12.09 -13.88 -2.62
CA SER A 124 11.80 -15.24 -2.14
C SER A 124 10.31 -15.55 -2.22
N ASN A 125 9.95 -16.79 -2.57
CA ASN A 125 8.56 -17.25 -2.61
C ASN A 125 7.82 -17.01 -1.28
N SER A 126 8.52 -17.11 -0.17
CA SER A 126 7.98 -16.77 1.16
C SER A 126 7.57 -15.29 1.25
N ASN A 127 8.37 -14.37 0.70
CA ASN A 127 8.03 -12.94 0.69
C ASN A 127 6.86 -12.64 -0.26
N ILE A 128 6.77 -13.33 -1.39
CA ILE A 128 5.64 -13.20 -2.32
C ILE A 128 4.35 -13.63 -1.63
N GLY A 129 4.35 -14.79 -0.97
CA GLY A 129 3.19 -15.28 -0.20
C GLY A 129 2.76 -14.30 0.89
N MET A 130 3.73 -13.71 1.60
CA MET A 130 3.48 -12.70 2.63
C MET A 130 2.87 -11.42 2.06
N ILE A 131 3.40 -10.92 0.93
CA ILE A 131 2.88 -9.72 0.25
C ILE A 131 1.43 -9.96 -0.21
N LEU A 132 1.15 -11.11 -0.79
CA LEU A 132 -0.19 -11.49 -1.22
C LEU A 132 -1.16 -11.60 -0.02
N ALA A 133 -0.75 -12.28 1.05
CA ALA A 133 -1.57 -12.41 2.26
C ALA A 133 -1.86 -11.05 2.90
N GLY A 134 -0.85 -10.18 3.06
CA GLY A 134 -1.02 -8.84 3.60
C GLY A 134 -1.89 -7.95 2.71
N SER A 135 -1.73 -8.03 1.39
CA SER A 135 -2.58 -7.31 0.44
C SER A 135 -4.03 -7.77 0.52
N CYS A 136 -4.28 -9.08 0.63
CA CYS A 136 -5.61 -9.63 0.86
C CYS A 136 -6.23 -9.11 2.16
N MET A 137 -5.47 -9.13 3.27
CA MET A 137 -5.96 -8.63 4.56
C MET A 137 -6.31 -7.15 4.52
N VAL A 138 -5.46 -6.32 3.91
CA VAL A 138 -5.74 -4.89 3.74
C VAL A 138 -6.96 -4.67 2.85
N THR A 139 -7.13 -5.44 1.77
CA THR A 139 -8.30 -5.37 0.90
C THR A 139 -9.59 -5.73 1.65
N VAL A 140 -9.55 -6.74 2.52
CA VAL A 140 -10.69 -7.09 3.40
C VAL A 140 -11.05 -5.91 4.31
N ILE A 141 -10.05 -5.25 4.91
CA ILE A 141 -10.30 -4.06 5.75
C ILE A 141 -10.88 -2.91 4.92
N ILE A 142 -10.40 -2.70 3.70
CA ILE A 142 -10.95 -1.70 2.78
C ILE A 142 -12.44 -1.97 2.51
N MET A 143 -12.80 -3.22 2.24
CA MET A 143 -14.20 -3.62 2.06
C MET A 143 -15.04 -3.43 3.33
N LEU A 144 -14.50 -3.77 4.50
CA LEU A 144 -15.16 -3.54 5.79
C LEU A 144 -15.36 -2.04 6.06
N CYS A 145 -14.39 -1.21 5.68
CA CYS A 145 -14.50 0.24 5.81
C CYS A 145 -15.55 0.86 4.87
N SER A 146 -15.86 0.20 3.75
CA SER A 146 -16.93 0.60 2.83
C SER A 146 -18.34 0.24 3.35
N THR A 147 -18.45 -0.56 4.40
CA THR A 147 -19.73 -1.01 4.97
C THR A 147 -20.11 -0.09 6.13
N ASP A 148 -21.36 0.36 6.18
CA ASP A 148 -21.89 1.28 7.21
C ASP A 148 -22.03 0.64 8.60
N ASN A 149 -21.86 -0.68 8.72
CA ASN A 149 -21.98 -1.41 9.97
C ASN A 149 -20.73 -1.27 10.86
N LEU A 150 -20.81 -0.36 11.82
CA LEU A 150 -19.72 -0.12 12.81
C LEU A 150 -19.32 -1.41 13.56
N LEU A 151 -20.30 -2.25 13.92
CA LEU A 151 -20.04 -3.50 14.64
C LEU A 151 -19.20 -4.49 13.83
N LEU A 152 -19.47 -4.66 12.53
CA LEU A 152 -18.68 -5.50 11.64
C LEU A 152 -17.28 -4.93 11.40
N ARG A 153 -17.19 -3.63 11.23
CA ARG A 153 -15.94 -2.94 10.99
C ARG A 153 -14.95 -3.09 12.15
N PHE A 154 -15.39 -2.79 13.38
CA PHE A 154 -14.52 -2.90 14.56
C PHE A 154 -14.44 -4.34 15.07
N GLY A 155 -15.52 -5.12 15.00
CA GLY A 155 -15.55 -6.50 15.46
C GLY A 155 -14.62 -7.43 14.69
N ILE A 156 -14.42 -7.23 13.40
CA ILE A 156 -13.50 -8.03 12.56
C ILE A 156 -12.17 -7.29 12.38
N GLY A 157 -12.20 -5.99 12.19
CA GLY A 157 -11.01 -5.20 11.90
C GLY A 157 -10.00 -5.18 13.06
N VAL A 158 -10.44 -4.97 14.30
CA VAL A 158 -9.56 -4.92 15.47
C VAL A 158 -8.88 -6.27 15.74
N PRO A 159 -9.56 -7.43 15.78
CA PRO A 159 -8.88 -8.71 15.92
C PRO A 159 -7.87 -8.99 14.80
N LEU A 160 -8.19 -8.62 13.56
CA LEU A 160 -7.30 -8.82 12.41
C LEU A 160 -6.03 -7.98 12.53
N THR A 161 -6.15 -6.71 12.94
CA THR A 161 -4.99 -5.83 13.19
C THR A 161 -4.14 -6.30 14.36
N LEU A 162 -4.75 -6.77 15.44
CA LEU A 162 -4.04 -7.33 16.58
C LEU A 162 -3.29 -8.61 16.20
N LEU A 163 -3.90 -9.48 15.40
CA LEU A 163 -3.27 -10.70 14.92
C LEU A 163 -2.04 -10.40 14.06
N THR A 164 -2.12 -9.44 13.14
CA THR A 164 -0.98 -9.00 12.34
C THR A 164 0.09 -8.31 13.17
N ALA A 165 -0.29 -7.51 14.18
CA ALA A 165 0.65 -6.86 15.09
C ALA A 165 1.41 -7.89 15.95
N VAL A 166 0.72 -8.88 16.51
CA VAL A 166 1.35 -9.96 17.29
C VAL A 166 2.29 -10.79 16.42
N TYR A 167 1.89 -11.06 15.17
CA TYR A 167 2.75 -11.77 14.24
C TYR A 167 3.99 -10.96 13.86
N SER A 168 3.85 -9.64 13.69
CA SER A 168 4.95 -8.70 13.42
C SER A 168 5.96 -8.62 14.58
N LEU A 169 5.51 -8.74 15.83
CA LEU A 169 6.39 -8.69 17.00
C LEU A 169 7.20 -9.99 17.24
N ARG A 170 6.88 -11.08 16.53
CA ARG A 170 7.62 -12.37 16.65
C ARG A 170 8.83 -12.46 15.72
N ILE A 171 9.15 -11.40 14.99
CA ILE A 171 10.30 -11.29 14.06
C ILE A 171 11.44 -10.54 14.71
#